data_14146c6120392d79278ef7cd96db233b
#
_entry.id   14146c6120392d79278ef7cd96db233b
#
_cell.length_a   1.000
_cell.length_b   1.000
_cell.length_c   1.000
_cell.angle_alpha   90.00
_cell.angle_beta   90.00
_cell.angle_gamma   90.00
#
_symmetry.space_group_name_H-M   'P 1'
#
loop_
_entity.id
_entity.type
_entity.pdbx_description
1 polymer ?
#
loop_
_entity_poly.entity_id
_entity_poly.type
_entity_poly.pdbx_seq_one_letter_code
_entity_poly.pdbx_strand_id
1 'polypeptide(L)'
;MQRSRQSYAANFERNGVEKIDGFARFIDNHTIEVNGQQYKAPHITIATGGHPLYPDIIGSELGETSDDFFGWETLPNSILIVGAGYIAAELAGVVNELGVETHLAFRKDHILRGFDDMVTSEVMAEMEKSGISLHAKHVPKSLKRDEGGKLIFEAENGKTLVVDRVIWAIGRGPNVDIGLENTDIVLNDKGYIKIDEFENTSVDGVYAIGDVNGKIALTPVAIAAGRRLSERLFNHKDNEKLDYHNVPSVIFTHPVIGTVGLSEAAAIEQFGEDNIKVYTSTFTSMYTAVTTNRQAVKMKLVTLGKEEKVIGLHGVGYGIDEMIQGFSVAIKMGATKADFDDTVAIHPTGSEEFVTMR
;
A
#
# COMPACT_ATOMS: atom_id res chain seq x y z
N MET A 1 6.79 -5.09 -17.41
CA MET A 1 7.13 -3.64 -17.41
C MET A 1 7.24 -3.03 -18.81
N GLN A 2 8.02 -3.60 -19.76
CA GLN A 2 8.22 -3.02 -21.09
C GLN A 2 6.91 -2.84 -21.91
N ARG A 3 6.00 -3.83 -21.90
CA ARG A 3 4.67 -3.72 -22.54
C ARG A 3 3.82 -2.59 -21.98
N SER A 4 3.82 -2.39 -20.65
CA SER A 4 3.05 -1.32 -20.02
C SER A 4 3.58 0.06 -20.44
N ARG A 5 4.91 0.26 -20.47
CA ARG A 5 5.52 1.52 -20.92
C ARG A 5 5.16 1.84 -22.37
N GLN A 6 5.18 0.83 -23.27
CA GLN A 6 4.77 0.98 -24.68
C GLN A 6 3.29 1.36 -24.80
N SER A 7 2.42 0.73 -23.99
CA SER A 7 0.98 1.05 -23.96
C SER A 7 0.74 2.49 -23.51
N TYR A 8 1.42 2.98 -22.48
CA TYR A 8 1.31 4.38 -22.04
C TYR A 8 1.81 5.35 -23.10
N ALA A 9 2.96 5.08 -23.74
CA ALA A 9 3.49 5.93 -24.82
C ALA A 9 2.51 6.05 -26.00
N ALA A 10 1.96 4.93 -26.46
CA ALA A 10 0.94 4.92 -27.52
C ALA A 10 -0.35 5.66 -27.12
N ASN A 11 -0.70 5.63 -25.81
CA ASN A 11 -1.86 6.34 -25.31
C ASN A 11 -1.64 7.87 -25.28
N PHE A 12 -0.45 8.33 -24.90
CA PHE A 12 -0.07 9.74 -24.98
C PHE A 12 -0.16 10.26 -26.41
N GLU A 13 0.45 9.57 -27.36
CA GLU A 13 0.40 9.93 -28.79
C GLU A 13 -1.05 10.03 -29.31
N ARG A 14 -1.89 9.01 -29.02
CA ARG A 14 -3.29 8.98 -29.43
C ARG A 14 -4.11 10.15 -28.89
N ASN A 15 -3.78 10.62 -27.70
CA ASN A 15 -4.49 11.72 -27.04
C ASN A 15 -3.82 13.08 -27.25
N GLY A 16 -2.81 13.19 -28.10
CA GLY A 16 -2.11 14.45 -28.38
C GLY A 16 -1.34 15.00 -27.18
N VAL A 17 -0.93 14.11 -26.24
CA VAL A 17 -0.12 14.51 -25.07
C VAL A 17 1.34 14.52 -25.48
N GLU A 18 1.99 15.69 -25.40
CA GLU A 18 3.43 15.84 -25.62
C GLU A 18 4.18 15.22 -24.44
N LYS A 19 5.09 14.29 -24.73
CA LYS A 19 5.96 13.65 -23.75
C LYS A 19 7.37 14.22 -23.88
N ILE A 20 7.90 14.75 -22.78
CA ILE A 20 9.26 15.26 -22.68
C ILE A 20 10.04 14.37 -21.72
N ASP A 21 11.08 13.70 -22.23
CA ASP A 21 11.96 12.87 -21.42
C ASP A 21 13.07 13.72 -20.80
N GLY A 22 13.16 13.70 -19.47
CA GLY A 22 14.18 14.43 -18.73
C GLY A 22 13.82 14.60 -17.27
N PHE A 23 14.72 15.20 -16.50
CA PHE A 23 14.48 15.54 -15.11
C PHE A 23 13.91 16.95 -15.04
N ALA A 24 12.65 17.08 -14.59
CA ALA A 24 11.94 18.35 -14.48
C ALA A 24 12.24 19.02 -13.14
N ARG A 25 12.56 20.33 -13.16
CA ARG A 25 12.81 21.15 -11.96
C ARG A 25 12.07 22.47 -12.04
N PHE A 26 11.54 22.92 -10.92
CA PHE A 26 11.04 24.29 -10.77
C PHE A 26 12.20 25.28 -10.73
N ILE A 27 12.07 26.37 -11.47
CA ILE A 27 12.96 27.53 -11.41
C ILE A 27 12.27 28.77 -10.83
N ASP A 28 10.95 28.76 -10.82
CA ASP A 28 10.05 29.65 -10.07
C ASP A 28 8.68 28.96 -9.87
N ASN A 29 7.71 29.66 -9.28
CA ASN A 29 6.38 29.12 -8.97
C ASN A 29 5.62 28.56 -10.19
N HIS A 30 5.89 29.01 -11.40
CA HIS A 30 5.14 28.67 -12.61
C HIS A 30 6.01 28.27 -13.80
N THR A 31 7.32 28.12 -13.58
CA THR A 31 8.27 27.73 -14.64
C THR A 31 8.99 26.45 -14.27
N ILE A 32 8.92 25.47 -15.15
CA ILE A 32 9.65 24.19 -15.06
C ILE A 32 10.73 24.18 -16.13
N GLU A 33 11.93 23.73 -15.77
CA GLU A 33 13.02 23.48 -16.71
C GLU A 33 13.22 21.98 -16.89
N VAL A 34 13.37 21.54 -18.15
CA VAL A 34 13.74 20.17 -18.52
C VAL A 34 14.81 20.27 -19.63
N ASN A 35 15.97 19.64 -19.44
CA ASN A 35 17.07 19.64 -20.41
C ASN A 35 17.51 21.03 -20.89
N GLY A 36 17.45 22.05 -20.03
CA GLY A 36 17.79 23.43 -20.33
C GLY A 36 16.70 24.23 -21.07
N GLN A 37 15.55 23.63 -21.33
CA GLN A 37 14.38 24.30 -21.92
C GLN A 37 13.34 24.60 -20.85
N GLN A 38 12.78 25.80 -20.87
CA GLN A 38 11.78 26.27 -19.92
C GLN A 38 10.36 26.11 -20.48
N TYR A 39 9.45 25.69 -19.58
CA TYR A 39 8.04 25.47 -19.87
C TYR A 39 7.19 26.23 -18.84
N LYS A 40 6.13 26.86 -19.31
CA LYS A 40 5.14 27.58 -18.47
C LYS A 40 3.74 27.12 -18.83
N ALA A 41 2.91 26.94 -17.81
CA ALA A 41 1.50 26.62 -17.97
C ALA A 41 0.67 27.27 -16.84
N PRO A 42 -0.62 27.58 -17.09
CA PRO A 42 -1.52 28.06 -16.04
C PRO A 42 -1.82 27.00 -14.98
N HIS A 43 -1.67 25.73 -15.31
CA HIS A 43 -1.87 24.61 -14.42
C HIS A 43 -0.67 23.66 -14.47
N ILE A 44 -0.06 23.41 -13.31
CA ILE A 44 1.08 22.50 -13.15
C ILE A 44 0.69 21.42 -12.13
N THR A 45 0.79 20.14 -12.52
CA THR A 45 0.49 19.02 -11.62
C THR A 45 1.78 18.27 -11.29
N ILE A 46 2.12 18.20 -10.01
CA ILE A 46 3.25 17.46 -9.48
C ILE A 46 2.75 16.02 -9.18
N ALA A 47 3.31 15.04 -9.88
CA ALA A 47 2.98 13.63 -9.72
C ALA A 47 4.26 12.76 -9.71
N THR A 48 5.28 13.23 -9.02
CA THR A 48 6.64 12.66 -9.01
C THR A 48 6.75 11.37 -8.18
N GLY A 49 5.71 11.03 -7.39
CA GLY A 49 5.66 9.81 -6.61
C GLY A 49 6.62 9.78 -5.43
N GLY A 50 7.14 8.59 -5.13
CA GLY A 50 8.07 8.38 -4.04
C GLY A 50 9.13 7.35 -4.36
N HIS A 51 10.14 7.26 -3.49
CA HIS A 51 11.27 6.33 -3.58
C HIS A 51 11.39 5.49 -2.31
N PRO A 52 11.97 4.26 -2.38
CA PRO A 52 12.25 3.46 -1.20
C PRO A 52 13.28 4.14 -0.30
N LEU A 53 13.17 3.92 1.02
CA LEU A 53 14.11 4.44 1.99
C LEU A 53 15.15 3.38 2.38
N TYR A 54 16.38 3.83 2.56
CA TYR A 54 17.47 3.07 3.18
C TYR A 54 17.56 3.40 4.66
N PRO A 55 17.92 2.44 5.54
CA PRO A 55 18.20 2.76 6.95
C PRO A 55 19.51 3.52 7.08
N ASP A 56 19.57 4.42 8.06
CA ASP A 56 20.81 5.14 8.42
C ASP A 56 21.71 4.25 9.31
N ILE A 57 22.34 3.27 8.68
CA ILE A 57 23.24 2.31 9.32
C ILE A 57 24.46 2.06 8.44
N ILE A 58 25.55 1.56 9.05
CA ILE A 58 26.74 1.17 8.30
C ILE A 58 26.42 -0.01 7.37
N GLY A 59 26.75 0.14 6.08
CA GLY A 59 26.58 -0.88 5.05
C GLY A 59 25.18 -0.96 4.47
N SER A 60 24.30 0.02 4.73
CA SER A 60 22.94 0.05 4.15
C SER A 60 22.92 -0.05 2.63
N GLU A 61 23.94 0.49 1.97
CA GLU A 61 24.15 0.45 0.51
C GLU A 61 24.43 -0.95 -0.06
N LEU A 62 24.77 -1.92 0.79
CA LEU A 62 24.95 -3.32 0.39
C LEU A 62 23.61 -4.05 0.20
N GLY A 63 22.53 -3.50 0.74
CA GLY A 63 21.18 -4.01 0.56
C GLY A 63 20.51 -3.39 -0.65
N GLU A 64 19.43 -4.01 -1.06
CA GLU A 64 18.59 -3.67 -2.21
C GLU A 64 17.23 -3.11 -1.72
N THR A 65 16.41 -2.66 -2.66
CA THR A 65 15.04 -2.19 -2.39
C THR A 65 14.03 -2.92 -3.28
N SER A 66 12.75 -2.58 -3.15
CA SER A 66 11.70 -3.08 -4.06
C SER A 66 11.96 -2.73 -5.52
N ASP A 67 12.67 -1.63 -5.80
CA ASP A 67 12.96 -1.22 -7.18
C ASP A 67 13.97 -2.16 -7.84
N ASP A 68 14.96 -2.63 -7.07
CA ASP A 68 15.97 -3.59 -7.52
C ASP A 68 15.35 -4.97 -7.74
N PHE A 69 14.42 -5.40 -6.88
CA PHE A 69 13.73 -6.68 -6.97
C PHE A 69 13.13 -6.92 -8.36
N PHE A 70 12.49 -5.92 -8.95
CA PHE A 70 11.90 -6.04 -10.29
C PHE A 70 12.91 -6.10 -11.43
N GLY A 71 14.18 -5.89 -11.15
CA GLY A 71 15.29 -6.02 -12.09
C GLY A 71 16.05 -7.34 -12.00
N TRP A 72 15.72 -8.22 -11.06
CA TRP A 72 16.45 -9.48 -10.86
C TRP A 72 16.34 -10.41 -12.07
N GLU A 73 17.48 -10.96 -12.49
CA GLU A 73 17.55 -11.99 -13.51
C GLU A 73 17.66 -13.40 -12.90
N THR A 74 18.14 -13.50 -11.64
CA THR A 74 18.29 -14.75 -10.91
C THR A 74 17.81 -14.60 -9.48
N LEU A 75 17.22 -15.68 -8.94
CA LEU A 75 16.83 -15.75 -7.54
C LEU A 75 18.03 -16.06 -6.65
N PRO A 76 18.12 -15.46 -5.43
CA PRO A 76 19.08 -15.89 -4.41
C PRO A 76 18.66 -17.24 -3.80
N ASN A 77 19.57 -17.93 -3.07
CA ASN A 77 19.16 -19.09 -2.28
C ASN A 77 18.50 -18.66 -0.96
N SER A 78 18.93 -17.53 -0.38
CA SER A 78 18.41 -17.00 0.88
C SER A 78 18.28 -15.47 0.83
N ILE A 79 17.25 -14.96 1.50
CA ILE A 79 16.96 -13.53 1.54
C ILE A 79 16.48 -13.08 2.92
N LEU A 80 16.89 -11.88 3.31
CA LEU A 80 16.31 -11.15 4.42
C LEU A 80 15.57 -9.92 3.90
N ILE A 81 14.28 -9.83 4.20
CA ILE A 81 13.48 -8.64 3.96
C ILE A 81 13.32 -7.90 5.29
N VAL A 82 13.65 -6.61 5.30
CA VAL A 82 13.60 -5.79 6.51
C VAL A 82 12.49 -4.78 6.37
N GLY A 83 11.45 -4.92 7.19
CA GLY A 83 10.28 -4.04 7.18
C GLY A 83 9.05 -4.71 7.76
N ALA A 84 8.00 -3.91 8.03
CA ALA A 84 6.75 -4.38 8.62
C ALA A 84 5.52 -3.92 7.80
N GLY A 85 5.73 -3.25 6.67
CA GLY A 85 4.68 -2.76 5.79
C GLY A 85 4.24 -3.78 4.74
N TYR A 86 3.26 -3.40 3.93
CA TYR A 86 2.71 -4.26 2.89
C TYR A 86 3.77 -4.70 1.86
N ILE A 87 4.72 -3.84 1.48
CA ILE A 87 5.80 -4.19 0.55
C ILE A 87 6.64 -5.35 1.11
N ALA A 88 7.01 -5.28 2.41
CA ALA A 88 7.78 -6.34 3.04
C ALA A 88 7.02 -7.68 3.07
N ALA A 89 5.73 -7.63 3.42
CA ALA A 89 4.88 -8.80 3.52
C ALA A 89 4.62 -9.45 2.15
N GLU A 90 4.35 -8.64 1.12
CA GLU A 90 4.12 -9.10 -0.25
C GLU A 90 5.37 -9.73 -0.84
N LEU A 91 6.53 -9.06 -0.76
CA LEU A 91 7.79 -9.58 -1.29
C LEU A 91 8.21 -10.87 -0.56
N ALA A 92 8.02 -10.95 0.77
CA ALA A 92 8.31 -12.17 1.52
C ALA A 92 7.47 -13.37 1.02
N GLY A 93 6.18 -13.16 0.78
CA GLY A 93 5.32 -14.19 0.20
C GLY A 93 5.78 -14.62 -1.18
N VAL A 94 6.06 -13.66 -2.06
CA VAL A 94 6.46 -13.95 -3.46
C VAL A 94 7.77 -14.74 -3.52
N VAL A 95 8.81 -14.33 -2.81
CA VAL A 95 10.11 -15.02 -2.89
C VAL A 95 10.08 -16.38 -2.21
N ASN A 96 9.29 -16.54 -1.14
CA ASN A 96 9.07 -17.82 -0.49
C ASN A 96 8.39 -18.83 -1.43
N GLU A 97 7.32 -18.41 -2.13
CA GLU A 97 6.63 -19.27 -3.12
C GLU A 97 7.53 -19.63 -4.31
N LEU A 98 8.55 -18.82 -4.60
CA LEU A 98 9.57 -19.13 -5.61
C LEU A 98 10.69 -20.04 -5.07
N GLY A 99 10.59 -20.52 -3.84
CA GLY A 99 11.50 -21.50 -3.23
C GLY A 99 12.77 -20.89 -2.62
N VAL A 100 12.78 -19.57 -2.35
CA VAL A 100 13.90 -18.89 -1.69
C VAL A 100 13.74 -19.03 -0.17
N GLU A 101 14.82 -19.40 0.55
CA GLU A 101 14.85 -19.35 2.03
C GLU A 101 14.61 -17.90 2.48
N THR A 102 13.45 -17.65 3.11
CA THR A 102 12.95 -16.30 3.34
C THR A 102 12.89 -15.95 4.82
N HIS A 103 13.55 -14.85 5.17
CA HIS A 103 13.52 -14.23 6.50
C HIS A 103 12.86 -12.87 6.41
N LEU A 104 11.97 -12.54 7.36
CA LEU A 104 11.32 -11.23 7.49
C LEU A 104 11.63 -10.63 8.86
N ALA A 105 12.44 -9.57 8.89
CA ALA A 105 12.82 -8.88 10.12
C ALA A 105 12.04 -7.58 10.29
N PHE A 106 11.53 -7.35 11.49
CA PHE A 106 10.76 -6.16 11.81
C PHE A 106 10.97 -5.72 13.27
N ARG A 107 10.77 -4.41 13.53
CA ARG A 107 11.15 -3.77 14.80
C ARG A 107 10.17 -3.96 15.96
N LYS A 108 8.92 -4.33 15.72
CA LYS A 108 7.87 -4.51 16.74
C LYS A 108 7.43 -5.97 16.82
N ASP A 109 6.32 -6.25 17.49
CA ASP A 109 5.83 -7.61 17.69
C ASP A 109 5.10 -8.19 16.47
N HIS A 110 4.54 -7.31 15.58
CA HIS A 110 3.82 -7.75 14.39
C HIS A 110 4.04 -6.80 13.21
N ILE A 111 3.77 -7.34 12.02
CA ILE A 111 3.75 -6.63 10.73
C ILE A 111 2.40 -5.93 10.51
N LEU A 112 2.26 -5.16 9.44
CA LEU A 112 1.02 -4.55 8.95
C LEU A 112 0.27 -3.75 10.03
N ARG A 113 1.00 -3.02 10.86
CA ARG A 113 0.41 -2.17 11.90
C ARG A 113 -0.52 -1.12 11.29
N GLY A 114 -1.69 -0.95 11.88
CA GLY A 114 -2.75 -0.08 11.35
C GLY A 114 -3.81 -0.81 10.54
N PHE A 115 -3.58 -2.09 10.23
CA PHE A 115 -4.61 -2.99 9.75
C PHE A 115 -5.31 -3.68 10.93
N ASP A 116 -6.43 -4.35 10.67
CA ASP A 116 -7.17 -5.06 11.72
C ASP A 116 -6.35 -6.26 12.25
N ASP A 117 -6.36 -6.46 13.58
CA ASP A 117 -5.55 -7.47 14.25
C ASP A 117 -5.89 -8.90 13.81
N MET A 118 -7.15 -9.16 13.43
CA MET A 118 -7.55 -10.48 12.92
C MET A 118 -6.78 -10.82 11.65
N VAL A 119 -6.70 -9.90 10.69
CA VAL A 119 -6.03 -10.18 9.40
C VAL A 119 -4.51 -10.21 9.55
N THR A 120 -3.93 -9.36 10.41
CA THR A 120 -2.48 -9.35 10.62
C THR A 120 -2.00 -10.60 11.34
N SER A 121 -2.72 -11.07 12.35
CA SER A 121 -2.41 -12.29 13.09
C SER A 121 -2.49 -13.51 12.20
N GLU A 122 -3.53 -13.61 11.36
CA GLU A 122 -3.69 -14.74 10.45
C GLU A 122 -2.60 -14.80 9.38
N VAL A 123 -2.26 -13.66 8.78
CA VAL A 123 -1.18 -13.60 7.78
C VAL A 123 0.15 -14.03 8.39
N MET A 124 0.48 -13.57 9.60
CA MET A 124 1.73 -13.98 10.27
C MET A 124 1.76 -15.49 10.51
N ALA A 125 0.65 -16.08 10.99
CA ALA A 125 0.55 -17.52 11.22
C ALA A 125 0.71 -18.32 9.91
N GLU A 126 0.09 -17.89 8.83
CA GLU A 126 0.23 -18.55 7.53
C GLU A 126 1.63 -18.37 6.92
N MET A 127 2.29 -17.21 7.13
CA MET A 127 3.68 -16.98 6.74
C MET A 127 4.63 -17.96 7.43
N GLU A 128 4.51 -18.14 8.75
CA GLU A 128 5.31 -19.13 9.50
C GLU A 128 5.03 -20.55 9.03
N LYS A 129 3.77 -20.89 8.82
CA LYS A 129 3.36 -22.22 8.32
C LYS A 129 3.88 -22.49 6.91
N SER A 130 4.00 -21.47 6.06
CA SER A 130 4.58 -21.59 4.71
C SER A 130 6.11 -21.64 4.69
N GLY A 131 6.77 -21.48 5.85
CA GLY A 131 8.23 -21.56 6.00
C GLY A 131 8.97 -20.24 6.04
N ILE A 132 8.27 -19.10 6.05
CA ILE A 132 8.91 -17.79 6.26
C ILE A 132 9.34 -17.64 7.71
N SER A 133 10.62 -17.36 7.95
CA SER A 133 11.16 -17.12 9.28
C SER A 133 10.89 -15.68 9.72
N LEU A 134 10.01 -15.47 10.70
CA LEU A 134 9.66 -14.16 11.24
C LEU A 134 10.61 -13.76 12.38
N HIS A 135 11.22 -12.57 12.28
CA HIS A 135 12.17 -12.04 13.25
C HIS A 135 11.64 -10.73 13.84
N ALA A 136 10.76 -10.84 14.85
CA ALA A 136 10.29 -9.68 15.61
C ALA A 136 11.42 -9.03 16.44
N LYS A 137 11.32 -7.72 16.68
CA LYS A 137 12.28 -6.93 17.48
C LYS A 137 13.70 -6.93 16.91
N HIS A 138 13.84 -7.08 15.61
CA HIS A 138 15.12 -7.00 14.91
C HIS A 138 15.25 -5.63 14.23
N VAL A 139 15.75 -4.63 15.01
CA VAL A 139 16.07 -3.29 14.48
C VAL A 139 17.44 -3.36 13.80
N PRO A 140 17.56 -2.92 12.53
CA PRO A 140 18.84 -2.93 11.83
C PRO A 140 19.91 -2.12 12.54
N LYS A 141 21.12 -2.66 12.65
CA LYS A 141 22.30 -1.98 13.22
C LYS A 141 23.45 -1.86 12.21
N SER A 142 23.71 -2.93 11.46
CA SER A 142 24.74 -2.92 10.40
C SER A 142 24.48 -4.03 9.38
N LEU A 143 25.01 -3.82 8.18
CA LEU A 143 25.09 -4.83 7.13
C LEU A 143 26.54 -4.91 6.64
N LYS A 144 27.09 -6.12 6.51
CA LYS A 144 28.47 -6.35 6.06
C LYS A 144 28.49 -7.48 5.05
N ARG A 145 29.49 -7.50 4.18
CA ARG A 145 29.74 -8.62 3.28
C ARG A 145 30.90 -9.45 3.82
N ASP A 146 30.72 -10.77 3.88
CA ASP A 146 31.77 -11.71 4.24
C ASP A 146 32.71 -12.01 3.05
N GLU A 147 33.78 -12.78 3.30
CA GLU A 147 34.75 -13.19 2.29
C GLU A 147 34.12 -14.11 1.21
N GLY A 148 33.03 -14.80 1.54
CA GLY A 148 32.27 -15.67 0.63
C GLY A 148 31.24 -14.91 -0.22
N GLY A 149 31.08 -13.59 0.02
CA GLY A 149 30.12 -12.73 -0.71
C GLY A 149 28.74 -12.66 -0.09
N LYS A 150 28.45 -13.41 1.00
CA LYS A 150 27.19 -13.34 1.72
C LYS A 150 27.06 -12.06 2.56
N LEU A 151 25.85 -11.67 2.83
CA LEU A 151 25.53 -10.52 3.66
C LEU A 151 25.28 -10.95 5.11
N ILE A 152 25.99 -10.33 6.04
CA ILE A 152 25.81 -10.49 7.47
C ILE A 152 25.03 -9.29 8.00
N PHE A 153 23.76 -9.51 8.31
CA PHE A 153 22.90 -8.55 8.99
C PHE A 153 23.08 -8.67 10.49
N GLU A 154 23.30 -7.55 11.17
CA GLU A 154 23.34 -7.44 12.63
C GLU A 154 22.19 -6.55 13.10
N ALA A 155 21.39 -7.03 14.05
CA ALA A 155 20.36 -6.25 14.72
C ALA A 155 20.89 -5.62 16.01
N GLU A 156 20.22 -4.55 16.50
CA GLU A 156 20.57 -3.87 17.77
C GLU A 156 20.52 -4.81 18.98
N ASN A 157 19.68 -5.84 18.95
CA ASN A 157 19.57 -6.85 20.01
C ASN A 157 20.71 -7.90 19.98
N GLY A 158 21.73 -7.71 19.11
CA GLY A 158 22.89 -8.57 18.96
C GLY A 158 22.63 -9.85 18.15
N LYS A 159 21.44 -10.04 17.61
CA LYS A 159 21.17 -11.18 16.71
C LYS A 159 21.74 -10.91 15.32
N THR A 160 22.20 -11.97 14.68
CA THR A 160 22.78 -11.92 13.33
C THR A 160 22.07 -12.91 12.40
N LEU A 161 21.97 -12.53 11.12
CA LEU A 161 21.49 -13.38 10.03
C LEU A 161 22.48 -13.31 8.87
N VAL A 162 22.72 -14.45 8.22
CA VAL A 162 23.62 -14.54 7.06
C VAL A 162 22.81 -15.01 5.86
N VAL A 163 22.73 -14.17 4.84
CA VAL A 163 21.89 -14.37 3.66
C VAL A 163 22.59 -13.96 2.37
N ASP A 164 22.05 -14.34 1.22
CA ASP A 164 22.61 -13.94 -0.07
C ASP A 164 22.20 -12.50 -0.44
N ARG A 165 20.97 -12.07 -0.11
CA ARG A 165 20.47 -10.72 -0.38
C ARG A 165 19.71 -10.14 0.81
N VAL A 166 19.67 -8.82 0.89
CA VAL A 166 18.86 -8.06 1.86
C VAL A 166 18.04 -7.04 1.09
N ILE A 167 16.71 -6.99 1.35
CA ILE A 167 15.82 -5.94 0.83
C ILE A 167 15.38 -5.03 1.98
N TRP A 168 15.59 -3.73 1.80
CA TRP A 168 15.03 -2.69 2.65
C TRP A 168 13.62 -2.34 2.19
N ALA A 169 12.63 -2.70 2.99
CA ALA A 169 11.21 -2.38 2.81
C ALA A 169 10.68 -1.60 4.02
N ILE A 170 11.49 -0.64 4.51
CA ILE A 170 11.27 0.10 5.76
C ILE A 170 10.38 1.33 5.61
N GLY A 171 9.98 1.66 4.38
CA GLY A 171 9.11 2.79 4.03
C GLY A 171 9.53 3.44 2.71
N ARG A 172 8.77 4.47 2.34
CA ARG A 172 8.99 5.29 1.14
C ARG A 172 8.98 6.77 1.51
N GLY A 173 9.81 7.55 0.85
CA GLY A 173 9.84 9.02 0.93
C GLY A 173 9.28 9.65 -0.34
N PRO A 174 8.81 10.92 -0.29
CA PRO A 174 8.32 11.61 -1.47
C PRO A 174 9.48 12.10 -2.37
N ASN A 175 9.25 12.11 -3.69
CA ASN A 175 10.19 12.69 -4.65
C ASN A 175 9.97 14.20 -4.76
N VAL A 176 10.62 14.96 -3.87
CA VAL A 176 10.50 16.43 -3.75
C VAL A 176 11.78 17.18 -4.13
N ASP A 177 12.86 16.49 -4.51
CA ASP A 177 14.07 17.12 -5.05
C ASP A 177 13.84 17.54 -6.52
N ILE A 178 12.97 18.48 -6.71
CA ILE A 178 12.52 19.00 -8.02
C ILE A 178 12.60 20.53 -8.09
N GLY A 179 13.48 21.13 -7.28
CA GLY A 179 13.68 22.59 -7.26
C GLY A 179 12.60 23.35 -6.48
N LEU A 180 11.95 22.70 -5.48
CA LEU A 180 10.92 23.36 -4.66
C LEU A 180 11.44 24.53 -3.85
N GLU A 181 12.74 24.58 -3.58
CA GLU A 181 13.43 25.71 -2.94
C GLU A 181 13.32 27.04 -3.74
N ASN A 182 12.98 26.98 -5.02
CA ASN A 182 12.74 28.13 -5.90
C ASN A 182 11.26 28.56 -5.92
N THR A 183 10.42 27.96 -5.07
CA THR A 183 8.97 28.16 -5.06
C THR A 183 8.44 28.45 -3.66
N ASP A 184 7.19 28.87 -3.58
CA ASP A 184 6.46 29.04 -2.33
C ASP A 184 5.68 27.75 -1.92
N ILE A 185 6.00 26.62 -2.52
CA ILE A 185 5.37 25.32 -2.21
C ILE A 185 5.81 24.85 -0.83
N VAL A 186 4.84 24.61 0.04
CA VAL A 186 5.08 24.19 1.44
C VAL A 186 5.06 22.68 1.56
N LEU A 187 6.05 22.14 2.27
CA LEU A 187 6.07 20.74 2.71
C LEU A 187 5.47 20.61 4.13
N ASN A 188 4.92 19.44 4.44
CA ASN A 188 4.52 19.10 5.80
C ASN A 188 5.73 18.58 6.61
N ASP A 189 5.53 18.32 7.91
CA ASP A 189 6.59 17.86 8.83
C ASP A 189 7.23 16.50 8.45
N LYS A 190 6.59 15.75 7.54
CA LYS A 190 7.10 14.48 7.02
C LYS A 190 7.76 14.61 5.64
N GLY A 191 7.90 15.85 5.12
CA GLY A 191 8.53 16.13 3.84
C GLY A 191 7.64 15.96 2.61
N TYR A 192 6.34 15.68 2.76
CA TYR A 192 5.40 15.59 1.64
C TYR A 192 4.87 16.98 1.26
N ILE A 193 4.52 17.18 -0.02
CA ILE A 193 3.88 18.41 -0.47
C ILE A 193 2.52 18.56 0.23
N LYS A 194 2.36 19.68 0.94
CA LYS A 194 1.11 19.99 1.63
C LYS A 194 0.04 20.41 0.61
N ILE A 195 -1.12 19.78 0.69
CA ILE A 195 -2.27 20.08 -0.16
C ILE A 195 -3.53 20.30 0.67
N ASP A 196 -4.49 20.98 0.08
CA ASP A 196 -5.86 21.09 0.60
C ASP A 196 -6.72 19.88 0.17
N GLU A 197 -8.03 19.95 0.36
CA GLU A 197 -8.98 18.89 -0.01
C GLU A 197 -9.23 18.78 -1.53
N PHE A 198 -8.74 19.74 -2.32
CA PHE A 198 -8.85 19.83 -3.77
C PHE A 198 -7.51 19.58 -4.49
N GLU A 199 -6.53 19.02 -3.79
CA GLU A 199 -5.16 18.78 -4.25
C GLU A 199 -4.37 20.05 -4.62
N ASN A 200 -4.86 21.26 -4.24
CA ASN A 200 -4.11 22.50 -4.43
C ASN A 200 -2.93 22.55 -3.47
N THR A 201 -1.78 23.02 -3.97
CA THR A 201 -0.62 23.38 -3.12
C THR A 201 -0.81 24.78 -2.53
N SER A 202 0.22 25.30 -1.86
CA SER A 202 0.26 26.69 -1.41
C SER A 202 0.46 27.72 -2.54
N VAL A 203 0.73 27.26 -3.77
CA VAL A 203 0.89 28.11 -4.96
C VAL A 203 -0.33 27.93 -5.86
N ASP A 204 -0.96 29.06 -6.22
CA ASP A 204 -2.11 29.04 -7.12
C ASP A 204 -1.76 28.44 -8.48
N GLY A 205 -2.64 27.60 -9.05
CA GLY A 205 -2.39 26.89 -10.30
C GLY A 205 -1.41 25.72 -10.21
N VAL A 206 -0.88 25.41 -9.02
CA VAL A 206 0.01 24.25 -8.80
C VAL A 206 -0.65 23.22 -7.88
N TYR A 207 -0.68 21.97 -8.34
CA TYR A 207 -1.35 20.85 -7.69
C TYR A 207 -0.38 19.72 -7.41
N ALA A 208 -0.69 18.84 -6.41
CA ALA A 208 0.12 17.64 -6.15
C ALA A 208 -0.78 16.43 -5.90
N ILE A 209 -0.58 15.37 -6.68
CA ILE A 209 -1.36 14.13 -6.63
C ILE A 209 -0.47 12.90 -6.45
N GLY A 210 -1.04 11.83 -5.90
CA GLY A 210 -0.34 10.56 -5.66
C GLY A 210 0.62 10.62 -4.48
N ASP A 211 1.61 9.73 -4.47
CA ASP A 211 2.48 9.48 -3.30
C ASP A 211 3.20 10.72 -2.79
N VAL A 212 3.48 11.69 -3.66
CA VAL A 212 4.21 12.92 -3.31
C VAL A 212 3.49 13.80 -2.29
N ASN A 213 2.16 13.66 -2.13
CA ASN A 213 1.36 14.40 -1.15
C ASN A 213 1.15 13.65 0.18
N GLY A 214 1.51 12.35 0.24
CA GLY A 214 1.47 11.54 1.46
C GLY A 214 0.09 11.16 1.97
N LYS A 215 -0.99 11.30 1.17
CA LYS A 215 -2.34 10.90 1.56
C LYS A 215 -2.48 9.37 1.56
N ILE A 216 -2.65 8.75 0.41
CA ILE A 216 -2.76 7.29 0.25
C ILE A 216 -1.94 6.89 -0.96
N ALA A 217 -0.90 6.09 -0.74
CA ALA A 217 0.05 5.66 -1.76
C ALA A 217 -0.47 4.44 -2.55
N LEU A 218 -1.51 4.65 -3.36
CA LEU A 218 -2.11 3.65 -4.24
C LEU A 218 -2.31 4.24 -5.64
N THR A 219 -1.90 3.51 -6.67
CA THR A 219 -2.06 3.92 -8.07
C THR A 219 -3.50 4.34 -8.42
N PRO A 220 -4.57 3.57 -8.08
CA PRO A 220 -5.94 3.99 -8.40
C PRO A 220 -6.36 5.25 -7.65
N VAL A 221 -5.81 5.55 -6.48
CA VAL A 221 -6.06 6.79 -5.75
C VAL A 221 -5.46 7.98 -6.49
N ALA A 222 -4.20 7.88 -6.93
CA ALA A 222 -3.55 8.92 -7.74
C ALA A 222 -4.32 9.20 -9.05
N ILE A 223 -4.77 8.14 -9.73
CA ILE A 223 -5.60 8.26 -10.94
C ILE A 223 -6.94 8.93 -10.64
N ALA A 224 -7.61 8.55 -9.55
CA ALA A 224 -8.88 9.13 -9.17
C ALA A 224 -8.75 10.62 -8.79
N ALA A 225 -7.69 11.00 -8.08
CA ALA A 225 -7.38 12.40 -7.77
C ALA A 225 -7.14 13.21 -9.06
N GLY A 226 -6.30 12.69 -9.97
CA GLY A 226 -6.02 13.37 -11.25
C GLY A 226 -7.26 13.54 -12.13
N ARG A 227 -8.17 12.56 -12.17
CA ARG A 227 -9.44 12.67 -12.90
C ARG A 227 -10.33 13.76 -12.31
N ARG A 228 -10.49 13.84 -11.00
CA ARG A 228 -11.29 14.88 -10.35
C ARG A 228 -10.68 16.27 -10.51
N LEU A 229 -9.36 16.36 -10.40
CA LEU A 229 -8.64 17.59 -10.69
C LEU A 229 -8.93 18.06 -12.15
N SER A 230 -8.84 17.17 -13.12
CA SER A 230 -9.14 17.47 -14.53
C SER A 230 -10.60 17.91 -14.75
N GLU A 231 -11.57 17.22 -14.14
CA GLU A 231 -12.98 17.57 -14.21
C GLU A 231 -13.25 18.98 -13.63
N ARG A 232 -12.59 19.32 -12.53
CA ARG A 232 -12.69 20.62 -11.90
C ARG A 232 -12.07 21.74 -12.75
N LEU A 233 -10.88 21.52 -13.29
CA LEU A 233 -10.15 22.54 -14.02
C LEU A 233 -10.68 22.79 -15.43
N PHE A 234 -11.19 21.77 -16.12
CA PHE A 234 -11.50 21.82 -17.54
C PHE A 234 -12.94 21.48 -17.90
N ASN A 235 -13.73 20.96 -16.95
CA ASN A 235 -15.11 20.54 -17.20
C ASN A 235 -16.13 21.26 -16.29
N HIS A 236 -15.75 22.37 -15.69
CA HIS A 236 -16.61 23.26 -14.88
C HIS A 236 -17.32 22.56 -13.71
N LYS A 237 -16.68 21.53 -13.12
CA LYS A 237 -17.19 20.85 -11.92
C LYS A 237 -16.45 21.38 -10.67
N ASP A 238 -16.68 22.63 -10.32
CA ASP A 238 -15.90 23.39 -9.33
C ASP A 238 -15.76 22.71 -7.95
N ASN A 239 -16.71 21.85 -7.58
CA ASN A 239 -16.72 21.13 -6.30
C ASN A 239 -16.18 19.68 -6.40
N GLU A 240 -15.66 19.26 -7.58
CA GLU A 240 -15.17 17.92 -7.77
C GLU A 240 -13.85 17.71 -7.03
N LYS A 241 -13.85 16.77 -6.10
CA LYS A 241 -12.68 16.38 -5.29
C LYS A 241 -12.70 14.89 -4.98
N LEU A 242 -11.56 14.32 -4.66
CA LEU A 242 -11.48 12.93 -4.22
C LEU A 242 -11.89 12.84 -2.74
N ASP A 243 -12.85 11.97 -2.46
CA ASP A 243 -13.14 11.52 -1.10
C ASP A 243 -12.19 10.38 -0.72
N TYR A 244 -11.27 10.67 0.21
CA TYR A 244 -10.27 9.72 0.71
C TYR A 244 -10.79 8.78 1.81
N HIS A 245 -12.08 8.88 2.18
CA HIS A 245 -12.68 7.97 3.16
C HIS A 245 -13.06 6.64 2.51
N ASN A 246 -12.90 5.57 3.28
CA ASN A 246 -13.27 4.21 2.88
C ASN A 246 -12.68 3.80 1.51
N VAL A 247 -11.40 4.12 1.29
CA VAL A 247 -10.66 3.63 0.13
C VAL A 247 -10.35 2.15 0.34
N PRO A 248 -10.89 1.25 -0.50
CA PRO A 248 -10.58 -0.17 -0.39
C PRO A 248 -9.13 -0.42 -0.73
N SER A 249 -8.53 -1.36 -0.03
CA SER A 249 -7.14 -1.75 -0.22
C SER A 249 -6.98 -3.26 -0.18
N VAL A 250 -6.12 -3.77 -1.05
CA VAL A 250 -5.69 -5.17 -1.05
C VAL A 250 -4.20 -5.21 -0.79
N ILE A 251 -3.78 -6.16 0.03
CA ILE A 251 -2.37 -6.51 0.21
C ILE A 251 -2.21 -7.92 -0.37
N PHE A 252 -1.34 -8.05 -1.35
CA PHE A 252 -1.09 -9.28 -2.08
C PHE A 252 -0.13 -10.21 -1.32
N THR A 253 -0.40 -10.39 -0.03
CA THR A 253 0.21 -11.43 0.79
C THR A 253 -0.31 -12.81 0.38
N HIS A 254 0.27 -13.87 0.95
CA HIS A 254 -0.16 -15.24 0.78
C HIS A 254 -0.51 -15.82 2.17
N PRO A 255 -1.83 -15.84 2.53
CA PRO A 255 -3.05 -15.45 1.78
C PRO A 255 -3.22 -13.92 1.61
N VAL A 256 -4.03 -13.52 0.63
CA VAL A 256 -4.33 -12.09 0.36
C VAL A 256 -5.18 -11.47 1.46
N ILE A 257 -4.98 -10.17 1.70
CA ILE A 257 -5.81 -9.37 2.59
C ILE A 257 -6.61 -8.36 1.77
N GLY A 258 -7.89 -8.21 2.09
CA GLY A 258 -8.72 -7.10 1.62
C GLY A 258 -9.28 -6.32 2.80
N THR A 259 -9.29 -5.00 2.71
CA THR A 259 -9.75 -4.12 3.79
C THR A 259 -10.41 -2.86 3.26
N VAL A 260 -11.44 -2.39 3.95
CA VAL A 260 -12.04 -1.07 3.73
C VAL A 260 -12.61 -0.55 5.05
N GLY A 261 -12.45 0.76 5.30
CA GLY A 261 -12.95 1.42 6.50
C GLY A 261 -12.04 1.22 7.72
N LEU A 262 -12.62 1.31 8.92
CA LEU A 262 -11.91 1.28 10.19
C LEU A 262 -11.69 -0.14 10.69
N SER A 263 -10.49 -0.41 11.22
CA SER A 263 -10.27 -1.61 12.04
C SER A 263 -11.09 -1.54 13.32
N GLU A 264 -11.33 -2.67 13.96
CA GLU A 264 -12.03 -2.73 15.25
C GLU A 264 -11.38 -1.79 16.29
N ALA A 265 -10.06 -1.84 16.42
CA ALA A 265 -9.33 -1.00 17.38
C ALA A 265 -9.50 0.50 17.07
N ALA A 266 -9.40 0.91 15.81
CA ALA A 266 -9.60 2.30 15.40
C ALA A 266 -11.05 2.77 15.59
N ALA A 267 -12.02 1.89 15.36
CA ALA A 267 -13.44 2.19 15.60
C ALA A 267 -13.74 2.38 17.08
N ILE A 268 -13.20 1.52 17.96
CA ILE A 268 -13.32 1.64 19.41
C ILE A 268 -12.65 2.93 19.91
N GLU A 269 -11.45 3.25 19.42
CA GLU A 269 -10.75 4.50 19.78
C GLU A 269 -11.56 5.74 19.40
N GLN A 270 -12.20 5.72 18.23
CA GLN A 270 -12.92 6.87 17.70
C GLN A 270 -14.33 7.03 18.31
N PHE A 271 -15.05 5.94 18.56
CA PHE A 271 -16.48 5.97 18.90
C PHE A 271 -16.82 5.38 20.27
N GLY A 272 -15.87 4.75 20.95
CA GLY A 272 -16.07 4.02 22.19
C GLY A 272 -16.61 2.61 21.99
N GLU A 273 -16.18 1.68 22.86
CA GLU A 273 -16.47 0.24 22.77
C GLU A 273 -17.98 -0.06 22.76
N ASP A 274 -18.76 0.65 23.58
CA ASP A 274 -20.21 0.46 23.69
C ASP A 274 -20.99 0.77 22.40
N ASN A 275 -20.39 1.49 21.45
CA ASN A 275 -21.00 1.85 20.18
C ASN A 275 -20.57 0.93 19.03
N ILE A 276 -19.64 0.01 19.28
CA ILE A 276 -19.09 -0.88 18.25
C ILE A 276 -19.59 -2.29 18.46
N LYS A 277 -20.05 -2.90 17.39
CA LYS A 277 -20.35 -4.34 17.35
C LYS A 277 -19.59 -4.98 16.19
N VAL A 278 -19.05 -6.16 16.45
CA VAL A 278 -18.18 -6.88 15.51
C VAL A 278 -18.80 -8.22 15.18
N TYR A 279 -18.76 -8.57 13.92
CA TYR A 279 -19.16 -9.85 13.40
C TYR A 279 -17.97 -10.53 12.74
N THR A 280 -17.80 -11.82 12.94
CA THR A 280 -16.69 -12.59 12.37
C THR A 280 -17.16 -13.91 11.78
N SER A 281 -16.52 -14.33 10.71
CA SER A 281 -16.66 -15.68 10.16
C SER A 281 -15.27 -16.29 9.91
N THR A 282 -15.17 -17.59 10.14
CA THR A 282 -13.95 -18.37 9.85
C THR A 282 -14.36 -19.71 9.22
N PHE A 283 -13.84 -19.99 8.04
CA PHE A 283 -14.11 -21.21 7.30
C PHE A 283 -12.91 -21.65 6.48
N THR A 284 -12.94 -22.86 5.94
CA THR A 284 -11.93 -23.32 4.99
C THR A 284 -12.40 -23.01 3.57
N SER A 285 -11.56 -22.32 2.79
CA SER A 285 -11.86 -22.08 1.37
C SER A 285 -12.20 -23.39 0.65
N MET A 286 -13.31 -23.41 -0.06
CA MET A 286 -13.69 -24.57 -0.89
C MET A 286 -12.62 -24.91 -1.93
N TYR A 287 -11.90 -23.90 -2.42
CA TYR A 287 -10.80 -24.08 -3.38
C TYR A 287 -9.67 -24.95 -2.83
N THR A 288 -9.42 -24.86 -1.51
CA THR A 288 -8.36 -25.63 -0.84
C THR A 288 -8.88 -26.78 0.03
N ALA A 289 -10.19 -26.91 0.22
CA ALA A 289 -10.80 -27.85 1.17
C ALA A 289 -10.46 -29.34 0.93
N VAL A 290 -10.24 -29.68 -0.35
CA VAL A 290 -9.88 -31.05 -0.77
C VAL A 290 -8.38 -31.23 -1.00
N THR A 291 -7.56 -30.22 -0.70
CA THR A 291 -6.11 -30.30 -0.83
C THR A 291 -5.44 -30.62 0.50
N THR A 292 -4.15 -30.96 0.47
CA THR A 292 -3.33 -31.12 1.67
C THR A 292 -3.01 -29.81 2.37
N ASN A 293 -2.98 -28.71 1.62
CA ASN A 293 -2.75 -27.35 2.15
C ASN A 293 -4.08 -26.60 2.24
N ARG A 294 -4.84 -26.88 3.32
CA ARG A 294 -6.10 -26.18 3.59
C ARG A 294 -5.81 -24.76 4.10
N GLN A 295 -6.40 -23.78 3.43
CA GLN A 295 -6.26 -22.38 3.80
C GLN A 295 -7.53 -21.89 4.48
N ALA A 296 -7.39 -21.31 5.67
CA ALA A 296 -8.48 -20.64 6.35
C ALA A 296 -8.80 -19.31 5.63
N VAL A 297 -10.08 -18.95 5.64
CA VAL A 297 -10.57 -17.64 5.29
C VAL A 297 -11.19 -17.04 6.54
N LYS A 298 -10.76 -15.83 6.90
CA LYS A 298 -11.32 -15.09 8.04
C LYS A 298 -11.87 -13.78 7.55
N MET A 299 -13.04 -13.42 8.04
CA MET A 299 -13.76 -12.21 7.65
C MET A 299 -14.31 -11.52 8.89
N LYS A 300 -14.34 -10.19 8.86
CA LYS A 300 -14.83 -9.33 9.94
C LYS A 300 -15.62 -8.17 9.37
N LEU A 301 -16.76 -7.87 10.01
CA LEU A 301 -17.50 -6.62 9.87
C LEU A 301 -17.40 -5.85 11.18
N VAL A 302 -17.14 -4.56 11.07
CA VAL A 302 -17.17 -3.60 12.18
C VAL A 302 -18.34 -2.67 11.94
N THR A 303 -19.27 -2.61 12.91
CA THR A 303 -20.50 -1.83 12.80
C THR A 303 -20.61 -0.77 13.89
N LEU A 304 -21.29 0.33 13.61
CA LEU A 304 -21.44 1.48 14.49
C LEU A 304 -22.90 1.74 14.84
N GLY A 305 -23.14 1.92 16.14
CA GLY A 305 -24.37 2.43 16.70
C GLY A 305 -25.53 1.42 16.63
N LYS A 306 -26.74 1.89 16.96
CA LYS A 306 -27.94 1.04 17.04
C LYS A 306 -28.42 0.54 15.67
N GLU A 307 -28.15 1.29 14.62
CA GLU A 307 -28.50 0.93 13.23
C GLU A 307 -27.45 0.00 12.62
N GLU A 308 -26.38 -0.28 13.36
CA GLU A 308 -25.29 -1.14 12.92
C GLU A 308 -24.76 -0.77 11.52
N LYS A 309 -24.50 0.54 11.29
CA LYS A 309 -23.87 1.00 10.05
C LYS A 309 -22.52 0.32 9.87
N VAL A 310 -22.27 -0.33 8.75
CA VAL A 310 -20.98 -0.98 8.46
C VAL A 310 -19.94 0.09 8.19
N ILE A 311 -18.93 0.20 9.09
CA ILE A 311 -17.84 1.17 9.03
C ILE A 311 -16.47 0.53 8.77
N GLY A 312 -16.39 -0.79 8.83
CA GLY A 312 -15.19 -1.57 8.52
C GLY A 312 -15.54 -2.95 8.00
N LEU A 313 -14.79 -3.40 7.00
CA LEU A 313 -14.87 -4.75 6.48
C LEU A 313 -13.44 -5.22 6.17
N HIS A 314 -13.07 -6.36 6.74
CA HIS A 314 -11.73 -6.92 6.65
C HIS A 314 -11.82 -8.41 6.36
N GLY A 315 -10.92 -8.89 5.52
CA GLY A 315 -10.82 -10.31 5.25
C GLY A 315 -9.40 -10.73 4.89
N VAL A 316 -9.09 -11.99 5.14
CA VAL A 316 -7.85 -12.65 4.74
C VAL A 316 -8.17 -14.04 4.24
N GLY A 317 -7.63 -14.39 3.09
CA GLY A 317 -7.85 -15.69 2.45
C GLY A 317 -8.20 -15.58 0.97
N TYR A 318 -8.42 -16.75 0.37
CA TYR A 318 -8.69 -16.88 -1.06
C TYR A 318 -9.93 -16.10 -1.51
N GLY A 319 -9.77 -15.25 -2.53
CA GLY A 319 -10.85 -14.49 -3.19
C GLY A 319 -11.25 -13.19 -2.48
N ILE A 320 -10.64 -12.84 -1.35
CA ILE A 320 -10.92 -11.60 -0.61
C ILE A 320 -10.59 -10.37 -1.46
N ASP A 321 -9.53 -10.41 -2.24
CA ASP A 321 -9.10 -9.38 -3.18
C ASP A 321 -10.19 -9.01 -4.20
N GLU A 322 -10.89 -10.00 -4.71
CA GLU A 322 -11.99 -9.78 -5.67
C GLU A 322 -13.30 -9.33 -4.99
N MET A 323 -13.58 -9.85 -3.78
CA MET A 323 -14.84 -9.53 -3.07
C MET A 323 -14.86 -8.10 -2.54
N ILE A 324 -13.74 -7.59 -2.02
CA ILE A 324 -13.66 -6.32 -1.30
C ILE A 324 -14.17 -5.14 -2.13
N GLN A 325 -13.96 -5.15 -3.43
CA GLN A 325 -14.39 -4.08 -4.33
C GLN A 325 -15.92 -3.90 -4.32
N GLY A 326 -16.68 -4.98 -4.40
CA GLY A 326 -18.14 -4.95 -4.41
C GLY A 326 -18.73 -4.47 -3.09
N PHE A 327 -18.24 -5.01 -1.98
CA PHE A 327 -18.69 -4.62 -0.63
C PHE A 327 -18.30 -3.18 -0.29
N SER A 328 -17.19 -2.67 -0.81
CA SER A 328 -16.79 -1.27 -0.63
C SER A 328 -17.79 -0.29 -1.22
N VAL A 329 -18.47 -0.66 -2.30
CA VAL A 329 -19.57 0.16 -2.88
C VAL A 329 -20.73 0.27 -1.88
N ALA A 330 -21.15 -0.85 -1.28
CA ALA A 330 -22.22 -0.86 -0.27
C ALA A 330 -21.85 -0.01 0.95
N ILE A 331 -20.62 -0.16 1.47
CA ILE A 331 -20.11 0.63 2.60
C ILE A 331 -20.09 2.13 2.26
N LYS A 332 -19.66 2.49 1.07
CA LYS A 332 -19.66 3.89 0.62
C LYS A 332 -21.07 4.47 0.49
N MET A 333 -22.07 3.65 0.19
CA MET A 333 -23.49 4.02 0.19
C MET A 333 -24.09 4.11 1.60
N GLY A 334 -23.35 3.70 2.63
CA GLY A 334 -23.78 3.75 4.02
C GLY A 334 -24.60 2.54 4.47
N ALA A 335 -24.37 1.38 3.85
CA ALA A 335 -25.06 0.13 4.18
C ALA A 335 -24.94 -0.24 5.67
N THR A 336 -26.02 -0.82 6.19
CA THR A 336 -26.13 -1.34 7.56
C THR A 336 -25.96 -2.86 7.57
N LYS A 337 -25.82 -3.43 8.77
CA LYS A 337 -25.82 -4.90 8.93
C LYS A 337 -27.14 -5.51 8.45
N ALA A 338 -28.25 -4.81 8.63
CA ALA A 338 -29.56 -5.27 8.15
C ALA A 338 -29.59 -5.36 6.61
N ASP A 339 -28.97 -4.43 5.88
CA ASP A 339 -28.88 -4.49 4.41
C ASP A 339 -28.08 -5.70 3.95
N PHE A 340 -27.03 -6.07 4.71
CA PHE A 340 -26.26 -7.28 4.45
C PHE A 340 -27.10 -8.54 4.73
N ASP A 341 -27.83 -8.59 5.84
CA ASP A 341 -28.66 -9.73 6.25
C ASP A 341 -29.86 -9.98 5.32
N ASP A 342 -30.42 -8.92 4.76
CA ASP A 342 -31.53 -8.99 3.79
C ASP A 342 -31.08 -9.42 2.38
N THR A 343 -29.77 -9.40 2.13
CA THR A 343 -29.20 -9.83 0.85
C THR A 343 -29.14 -11.34 0.78
N VAL A 344 -29.83 -11.95 -0.21
CA VAL A 344 -29.79 -13.39 -0.42
C VAL A 344 -28.38 -13.85 -0.79
N ALA A 345 -27.85 -14.80 -0.03
CA ALA A 345 -26.52 -15.37 -0.24
C ALA A 345 -26.42 -16.16 -1.55
N ILE A 346 -25.27 -16.09 -2.19
CA ILE A 346 -24.92 -16.96 -3.33
C ILE A 346 -24.17 -18.16 -2.80
N HIS A 347 -24.84 -19.30 -2.71
CA HIS A 347 -24.23 -20.54 -2.20
C HIS A 347 -23.82 -21.50 -3.34
N PRO A 348 -22.60 -22.14 -3.29
CA PRO A 348 -21.55 -21.92 -2.29
C PRO A 348 -20.50 -20.93 -2.79
N THR A 349 -20.30 -19.84 -2.08
CA THR A 349 -19.25 -18.84 -2.35
C THR A 349 -18.61 -18.33 -1.05
N GLY A 350 -17.37 -17.81 -1.11
CA GLY A 350 -16.78 -17.15 0.05
C GLY A 350 -17.50 -15.85 0.42
N SER A 351 -18.04 -15.12 -0.56
CA SER A 351 -18.69 -13.82 -0.32
C SER A 351 -20.02 -13.93 0.46
N GLU A 352 -20.67 -15.11 0.47
CA GLU A 352 -21.88 -15.32 1.27
C GLU A 352 -21.65 -15.13 2.77
N GLU A 353 -20.43 -15.36 3.24
CA GLU A 353 -20.09 -15.21 4.65
C GLU A 353 -20.29 -13.77 5.14
N PHE A 354 -20.05 -12.76 4.31
CA PHE A 354 -20.30 -11.36 4.69
C PHE A 354 -21.79 -11.04 4.88
N VAL A 355 -22.69 -11.76 4.24
CA VAL A 355 -24.14 -11.55 4.33
C VAL A 355 -24.85 -12.54 5.24
N THR A 356 -24.14 -13.55 5.76
CA THR A 356 -24.68 -14.57 6.66
C THR A 356 -24.15 -14.51 8.09
N MET A 357 -23.18 -13.65 8.40
CA MET A 357 -22.64 -13.47 9.76
C MET A 357 -23.73 -13.12 10.79
N ARG A 358 -23.68 -13.77 11.97
CA ARG A 358 -24.61 -13.54 13.10
C ARG A 358 -23.87 -13.23 14.38
#